data_204f624ac7135f4053e2a1b2cbc960d1
#
_entry.id   204f624ac7135f4053e2a1b2cbc960d1
#
_cell.length_a   1.000
_cell.length_b   1.000
_cell.length_c   1.000
_cell.angle_alpha   90.00
_cell.angle_beta   90.00
_cell.angle_gamma   90.00
#
_symmetry.space_group_name_H-M   'P 1'
#
loop_
_entity.id
_entity.type
_entity.pdbx_description
1 polymer ?
#
loop_
_entity_poly.entity_id
_entity_poly.type
_entity_poly.pdbx_seq_one_letter_code
_entity_poly.pdbx_strand_id
1 'polypeptide(L)'
;SENAAAVIAIGTCATWGGVPAALGNVTNAMGLMDFLPNDYRSTFGLPVVNIPGCAPVGDNFTETVAAVLLFLQGIGPLPEFDELGRPAWLYNETVHRGCTRAGFYEEGLFAEEYGDKECLVEIGCWGPVVQCNINKRGAINHVGGCMNTGAPCIGCTMPGFPDAFAPFYERPPGTFISTTISKATGYIIRNLRNHTRFFNNRTRRWDEQGQVPNGWGNVREPNLIEKTMHYFYKKMQNSSSSSSKQ
;
A
#
# COMPACT_ATOMS: atom_id res chain seq x y z
N SER A 1 2.98 27.74 21.84
CA SER A 1 3.19 27.61 20.37
C SER A 1 3.69 28.89 19.70
N GLU A 2 3.39 30.05 20.24
CA GLU A 2 3.76 31.35 19.62
C GLU A 2 5.27 31.57 19.41
N ASN A 3 6.11 30.99 20.28
CA ASN A 3 7.56 31.09 20.19
C ASN A 3 8.24 29.77 19.72
N ALA A 4 7.47 28.84 19.17
CA ALA A 4 8.02 27.58 18.73
C ALA A 4 8.75 27.73 17.39
N ALA A 5 9.94 27.15 17.28
CA ALA A 5 10.67 27.08 16.00
C ALA A 5 9.93 26.21 14.97
N ALA A 6 9.33 25.12 15.41
CA ALA A 6 8.44 24.25 14.64
C ALA A 6 7.41 23.62 15.58
N VAL A 7 6.26 23.26 15.04
CA VAL A 7 5.20 22.55 15.76
C VAL A 7 4.85 21.30 14.97
N ILE A 8 4.93 20.15 15.62
CA ILE A 8 4.76 18.85 14.98
C ILE A 8 3.64 18.10 15.71
N ALA A 9 2.57 17.77 14.98
CA ALA A 9 1.50 16.91 15.43
C ALA A 9 1.80 15.47 15.05
N ILE A 10 2.01 14.60 16.04
CA ILE A 10 2.28 13.20 15.82
C ILE A 10 1.07 12.32 16.16
N GLY A 11 0.70 11.47 15.23
CA GLY A 11 -0.46 10.58 15.34
C GLY A 11 -1.77 11.24 14.92
N THR A 12 -2.71 10.40 14.49
CA THR A 12 -3.99 10.86 13.94
C THR A 12 -4.83 11.65 14.96
N CYS A 13 -4.70 11.35 16.24
CA CYS A 13 -5.39 12.12 17.29
C CYS A 13 -4.89 13.56 17.36
N ALA A 14 -3.59 13.77 17.22
CA ALA A 14 -3.01 15.12 17.25
C ALA A 14 -3.20 15.86 15.92
N THR A 15 -3.25 15.16 14.80
CA THR A 15 -3.39 15.77 13.45
C THR A 15 -4.82 16.11 13.10
N TRP A 16 -5.76 15.19 13.31
CA TRP A 16 -7.16 15.30 12.85
C TRP A 16 -8.18 15.09 13.97
N GLY A 17 -7.77 14.99 15.23
CA GLY A 17 -8.63 14.59 16.33
C GLY A 17 -8.78 13.10 16.51
N GLY A 18 -8.78 12.30 15.42
CA GLY A 18 -8.79 10.85 15.43
C GLY A 18 -9.93 10.20 16.22
N VAL A 19 -9.64 9.09 16.87
CA VAL A 19 -10.64 8.36 17.69
C VAL A 19 -11.25 9.22 18.82
N PRO A 20 -10.50 10.07 19.54
CA PRO A 20 -11.10 10.96 20.53
C PRO A 20 -12.13 11.95 19.97
N ALA A 21 -11.96 12.38 18.70
CA ALA A 21 -12.87 13.29 18.01
C ALA A 21 -13.98 12.59 17.22
N ALA A 22 -14.09 11.26 17.31
CA ALA A 22 -15.13 10.48 16.64
C ALA A 22 -16.53 10.95 17.01
N LEU A 23 -17.52 10.49 16.24
CA LEU A 23 -18.94 10.86 16.37
C LEU A 23 -19.39 10.87 17.83
N GLY A 24 -19.96 11.99 18.23
CA GLY A 24 -20.35 12.27 19.62
C GLY A 24 -19.35 13.12 20.40
N ASN A 25 -18.08 13.06 20.12
CA ASN A 25 -16.98 13.94 20.60
C ASN A 25 -17.25 14.68 21.91
N VAL A 26 -17.56 13.93 22.96
CA VAL A 26 -17.97 14.50 24.27
C VAL A 26 -16.86 15.33 24.95
N THR A 27 -15.61 15.15 24.53
CA THR A 27 -14.43 15.85 25.06
C THR A 27 -14.07 17.10 24.27
N ASN A 28 -14.77 17.37 23.17
CA ASN A 28 -14.44 18.41 22.20
C ASN A 28 -12.98 18.30 21.69
N ALA A 29 -12.51 17.07 21.52
CA ALA A 29 -11.18 16.81 20.97
C ALA A 29 -11.11 17.27 19.52
N MET A 30 -9.98 17.85 19.12
CA MET A 30 -9.75 18.32 17.76
C MET A 30 -8.29 18.17 17.36
N GLY A 31 -8.01 18.24 16.08
CA GLY A 31 -6.65 18.28 15.55
C GLY A 31 -5.95 19.60 15.92
N LEU A 32 -4.63 19.57 15.94
CA LEU A 32 -3.86 20.76 16.27
C LEU A 32 -4.05 21.88 15.23
N MET A 33 -4.24 21.54 13.96
CA MET A 33 -4.56 22.52 12.91
C MET A 33 -5.92 23.16 13.10
N ASP A 34 -6.89 22.44 13.66
CA ASP A 34 -8.23 22.96 13.94
C ASP A 34 -8.25 23.81 15.20
N PHE A 35 -7.33 23.57 16.13
CA PHE A 35 -7.17 24.32 17.37
C PHE A 35 -6.42 25.63 17.18
N LEU A 36 -5.40 25.64 16.32
CA LEU A 36 -4.61 26.85 16.04
C LEU A 36 -5.28 27.71 14.96
N PRO A 37 -5.01 29.04 14.91
CA PRO A 37 -5.48 29.87 13.82
C PRO A 37 -5.07 29.31 12.44
N ASN A 38 -5.94 29.48 11.44
CA ASN A 38 -5.71 28.96 10.08
C ASN A 38 -4.44 29.53 9.42
N ASP A 39 -4.01 30.68 9.81
CA ASP A 39 -2.83 31.39 9.35
C ASP A 39 -1.59 31.12 10.22
N TYR A 40 -1.70 30.22 11.18
CA TYR A 40 -0.61 29.92 12.10
C TYR A 40 0.68 29.57 11.34
N ARG A 41 1.76 30.23 11.75
CA ARG A 41 3.13 29.90 11.36
C ARG A 41 4.04 29.93 12.59
N SER A 42 5.00 29.03 12.62
CA SER A 42 6.07 29.05 13.62
C SER A 42 7.00 30.25 13.42
N THR A 43 7.92 30.50 14.35
CA THR A 43 8.91 31.57 14.23
C THR A 43 9.77 31.51 12.99
N PHE A 44 9.92 30.32 12.37
CA PHE A 44 10.63 30.10 11.11
C PHE A 44 9.68 30.00 9.89
N GLY A 45 8.41 30.39 10.04
CA GLY A 45 7.45 30.39 8.95
C GLY A 45 6.88 29.03 8.57
N LEU A 46 7.18 27.96 9.34
CA LEU A 46 6.67 26.61 9.09
C LEU A 46 5.20 26.49 9.50
N PRO A 47 4.37 25.80 8.73
CA PRO A 47 3.03 25.40 9.16
C PRO A 47 3.12 24.34 10.27
N VAL A 48 1.98 23.93 10.81
CA VAL A 48 1.92 22.71 11.64
C VAL A 48 2.32 21.51 10.77
N VAL A 49 3.34 20.79 11.21
CA VAL A 49 3.81 19.59 10.52
C VAL A 49 3.04 18.38 11.03
N ASN A 50 2.30 17.73 10.16
CA ASN A 50 1.41 16.62 10.50
C ASN A 50 2.02 15.27 10.13
N ILE A 51 2.12 14.38 11.11
CA ILE A 51 2.59 12.99 10.95
C ILE A 51 1.48 12.03 11.41
N PRO A 52 0.44 11.84 10.59
CA PRO A 52 -0.70 11.00 10.97
C PRO A 52 -0.32 9.52 10.98
N GLY A 53 -1.12 8.74 11.69
CA GLY A 53 -1.05 7.30 11.84
C GLY A 53 -1.65 6.90 13.18
N CYS A 54 -2.31 5.76 13.25
CA CYS A 54 -2.87 5.25 14.49
C CYS A 54 -2.48 3.76 14.66
N ALA A 55 -1.32 3.53 15.21
CA ALA A 55 -0.27 4.45 15.68
C ALA A 55 0.61 5.02 14.54
N PRO A 56 1.28 6.17 14.77
CA PRO A 56 2.22 6.73 13.80
C PRO A 56 3.48 5.85 13.67
N VAL A 57 4.06 5.85 12.46
CA VAL A 57 5.33 5.16 12.21
C VAL A 57 6.49 5.96 12.80
N GLY A 58 7.25 5.37 13.72
CA GLY A 58 8.36 6.05 14.42
C GLY A 58 9.43 6.58 13.46
N ASP A 59 9.77 5.82 12.42
CA ASP A 59 10.74 6.22 11.39
C ASP A 59 10.27 7.48 10.63
N ASN A 60 8.98 7.60 10.34
CA ASN A 60 8.42 8.80 9.71
C ASN A 60 8.60 10.04 10.59
N PHE A 61 8.40 9.89 11.91
CA PHE A 61 8.63 10.96 12.85
C PHE A 61 10.11 11.37 12.90
N THR A 62 11.00 10.42 13.09
CA THR A 62 12.44 10.68 13.20
C THR A 62 12.99 11.37 11.95
N GLU A 63 12.62 10.89 10.77
CA GLU A 63 13.05 11.48 9.49
C GLU A 63 12.50 12.89 9.30
N THR A 64 11.23 13.11 9.64
CA THR A 64 10.62 14.44 9.56
C THR A 64 11.29 15.42 10.50
N VAL A 65 11.53 15.03 11.75
CA VAL A 65 12.23 15.88 12.73
C VAL A 65 13.65 16.17 12.25
N ALA A 66 14.38 15.19 11.74
CA ALA A 66 15.72 15.40 11.20
C ALA A 66 15.71 16.41 10.04
N ALA A 67 14.77 16.28 9.08
CA ALA A 67 14.64 17.20 7.95
C ALA A 67 14.32 18.65 8.43
N VAL A 68 13.40 18.80 9.37
CA VAL A 68 13.06 20.10 9.97
C VAL A 68 14.27 20.70 10.70
N LEU A 69 15.00 19.93 11.50
CA LEU A 69 16.19 20.39 12.23
C LEU A 69 17.31 20.83 11.27
N LEU A 70 17.57 20.09 10.19
CA LEU A 70 18.55 20.49 9.17
C LEU A 70 18.17 21.80 8.50
N PHE A 71 16.88 22.00 8.21
CA PHE A 71 16.39 23.28 7.68
C PHE A 71 16.58 24.42 8.69
N LEU A 72 16.19 24.22 9.95
CA LEU A 72 16.33 25.24 11.00
C LEU A 72 17.79 25.64 11.26
N GLN A 73 18.73 24.74 11.02
CA GLN A 73 20.18 24.99 11.11
C GLN A 73 20.75 25.65 9.84
N GLY A 74 19.95 25.82 8.79
CA GLY A 74 20.39 26.36 7.50
C GLY A 74 21.27 25.40 6.69
N ILE A 75 21.30 24.11 7.04
CA ILE A 75 22.12 23.07 6.38
C ILE A 75 21.29 22.39 5.25
N GLY A 76 19.99 22.25 5.46
CA GLY A 76 19.08 21.57 4.54
C GLY A 76 18.08 22.50 3.86
N PRO A 77 17.44 22.07 2.75
CA PRO A 77 16.38 22.81 2.11
C PRO A 77 15.11 22.82 3.00
N LEU A 78 14.18 23.73 2.70
CA LEU A 78 12.85 23.70 3.29
C LEU A 78 12.18 22.35 2.93
N PRO A 79 11.73 21.58 3.92
CA PRO A 79 10.99 20.35 3.65
C PRO A 79 9.70 20.63 2.87
N GLU A 80 9.39 19.80 1.89
CA GLU A 80 8.17 19.91 1.12
C GLU A 80 7.00 19.26 1.89
N PHE A 81 5.91 20.04 2.06
CA PHE A 81 4.69 19.58 2.72
C PHE A 81 3.53 19.58 1.72
N ASP A 82 2.61 18.65 1.90
CA ASP A 82 1.35 18.64 1.16
C ASP A 82 0.33 19.63 1.74
N GLU A 83 -0.86 19.68 1.12
CA GLU A 83 -1.96 20.56 1.50
C GLU A 83 -2.45 20.33 2.95
N LEU A 84 -2.19 19.16 3.51
CA LEU A 84 -2.54 18.76 4.86
C LEU A 84 -1.38 18.97 5.86
N GLY A 85 -0.30 19.62 5.43
CA GLY A 85 0.89 19.83 6.26
C GLY A 85 1.69 18.55 6.55
N ARG A 86 1.47 17.48 5.78
CA ARG A 86 2.24 16.23 5.92
C ARG A 86 3.49 16.28 5.06
N PRO A 87 4.62 15.65 5.48
CA PRO A 87 5.79 15.53 4.62
C PRO A 87 5.45 14.83 3.30
N ALA A 88 5.59 15.54 2.17
CA ALA A 88 5.15 15.05 0.87
C ALA A 88 5.83 13.74 0.48
N TRP A 89 7.11 13.59 0.77
CA TRP A 89 7.87 12.35 0.47
C TRP A 89 7.40 11.12 1.24
N LEU A 90 6.62 11.29 2.32
CA LEU A 90 6.08 10.20 3.13
C LEU A 90 4.62 9.85 2.75
N TYR A 91 3.84 10.85 2.29
CA TYR A 91 2.39 10.73 2.14
C TYR A 91 1.88 11.04 0.73
N ASN A 92 2.75 11.20 -0.28
CA ASN A 92 2.33 11.49 -1.66
C ASN A 92 1.82 10.27 -2.43
N GLU A 93 2.05 9.06 -1.91
CA GLU A 93 1.65 7.82 -2.58
C GLU A 93 0.54 7.11 -1.80
N THR A 94 -0.34 6.43 -2.55
CA THR A 94 -1.34 5.58 -1.92
C THR A 94 -0.71 4.32 -1.33
N VAL A 95 -1.32 3.80 -0.29
CA VAL A 95 -0.93 2.53 0.34
C VAL A 95 -0.88 1.40 -0.69
N HIS A 96 -1.84 1.40 -1.63
CA HIS A 96 -1.93 0.39 -2.68
C HIS A 96 -0.68 0.37 -3.58
N ARG A 97 -0.13 1.53 -3.93
CA ARG A 97 1.05 1.62 -4.79
C ARG A 97 2.29 0.94 -4.19
N GLY A 98 2.46 1.01 -2.88
CA GLY A 98 3.53 0.34 -2.15
C GLY A 98 3.17 -1.07 -1.65
N CYS A 99 1.99 -1.57 -1.95
CA CYS A 99 1.49 -2.83 -1.41
C CYS A 99 2.07 -4.04 -2.14
N THR A 100 2.57 -5.02 -1.40
CA THR A 100 3.04 -6.30 -1.95
C THR A 100 1.92 -7.11 -2.63
N ARG A 101 0.66 -6.78 -2.32
CA ARG A 101 -0.54 -7.39 -2.89
C ARG A 101 -1.12 -6.63 -4.10
N ALA A 102 -0.50 -5.52 -4.53
CA ALA A 102 -1.00 -4.71 -5.65
C ALA A 102 -1.10 -5.51 -6.96
N GLY A 103 -0.15 -6.41 -7.22
CA GLY A 103 -0.19 -7.27 -8.39
C GLY A 103 -1.44 -8.17 -8.47
N PHE A 104 -1.98 -8.59 -7.34
CA PHE A 104 -3.25 -9.34 -7.33
C PHE A 104 -4.45 -8.49 -7.74
N TYR A 105 -4.44 -7.20 -7.37
CA TYR A 105 -5.47 -6.25 -7.81
C TYR A 105 -5.49 -6.12 -9.33
N GLU A 106 -4.32 -5.96 -9.95
CA GLU A 106 -4.17 -5.87 -11.41
C GLU A 106 -4.58 -7.16 -12.10
N GLU A 107 -4.36 -8.30 -11.47
CA GLU A 107 -4.78 -9.61 -11.97
C GLU A 107 -6.26 -9.93 -11.68
N GLY A 108 -6.98 -9.05 -10.98
CA GLY A 108 -8.37 -9.25 -10.57
C GLY A 108 -8.56 -10.40 -9.59
N LEU A 109 -7.56 -10.62 -8.72
CA LEU A 109 -7.57 -11.64 -7.67
C LEU A 109 -7.74 -10.96 -6.31
N PHE A 110 -8.85 -11.24 -5.66
CA PHE A 110 -9.23 -10.63 -4.40
C PHE A 110 -9.41 -11.68 -3.31
N ALA A 111 -9.02 -11.31 -2.10
CA ALA A 111 -9.25 -12.09 -0.92
C ALA A 111 -10.75 -12.18 -0.61
N GLU A 112 -11.23 -13.37 -0.26
CA GLU A 112 -12.59 -13.63 0.19
C GLU A 112 -12.65 -13.74 1.70
N GLU A 113 -11.54 -14.19 2.32
CA GLU A 113 -11.41 -14.36 3.76
C GLU A 113 -10.13 -13.72 4.30
N TYR A 114 -10.09 -13.49 5.63
CA TYR A 114 -8.88 -13.06 6.31
C TYR A 114 -7.85 -14.19 6.32
N GLY A 115 -6.63 -13.85 5.94
CA GLY A 115 -5.53 -14.81 5.79
C GLY A 115 -5.20 -15.15 4.34
N ASP A 116 -6.08 -14.84 3.40
CA ASP A 116 -5.80 -14.98 1.98
C ASP A 116 -4.63 -14.09 1.57
N LYS A 117 -3.85 -14.56 0.58
CA LYS A 117 -2.68 -13.83 0.04
C LYS A 117 -3.06 -12.77 -0.99
N GLU A 118 -4.26 -12.82 -1.54
CA GLU A 118 -4.78 -11.95 -2.59
C GLU A 118 -5.03 -10.52 -2.08
N CYS A 119 -5.44 -9.62 -2.98
CA CYS A 119 -5.72 -8.23 -2.63
C CYS A 119 -6.93 -8.11 -1.69
N LEU A 120 -6.76 -7.40 -0.58
CA LEU A 120 -7.75 -7.29 0.50
C LEU A 120 -8.88 -6.28 0.23
N VAL A 121 -9.00 -5.71 -0.96
CA VAL A 121 -9.96 -4.63 -1.25
C VAL A 121 -11.41 -5.10 -1.09
N GLU A 122 -11.72 -6.34 -1.43
CA GLU A 122 -13.08 -6.88 -1.28
C GLU A 122 -13.46 -7.23 0.17
N ILE A 123 -12.50 -7.29 1.06
CA ILE A 123 -12.73 -7.43 2.51
C ILE A 123 -12.45 -6.14 3.28
N GLY A 124 -12.59 -4.99 2.62
CA GLY A 124 -12.65 -3.70 3.27
C GLY A 124 -11.34 -2.92 3.33
N CYS A 125 -10.39 -3.17 2.44
CA CYS A 125 -9.14 -2.40 2.38
C CYS A 125 -9.32 -1.06 1.66
N TRP A 126 -9.04 0.04 2.35
CA TRP A 126 -9.03 1.40 1.82
C TRP A 126 -7.71 1.80 1.14
N GLY A 127 -6.76 0.86 1.01
CA GLY A 127 -5.43 1.11 0.44
C GLY A 127 -5.39 1.87 -0.89
N PRO A 128 -6.31 1.65 -1.85
CA PRO A 128 -6.31 2.38 -3.12
C PRO A 128 -6.49 3.89 -3.02
N VAL A 129 -7.14 4.39 -1.97
CA VAL A 129 -7.45 5.84 -1.80
C VAL A 129 -6.73 6.49 -0.62
N VAL A 130 -6.13 5.71 0.26
CA VAL A 130 -5.43 6.20 1.45
C VAL A 130 -3.96 6.45 1.17
N GLN A 131 -3.47 7.60 1.57
CA GLN A 131 -2.07 7.98 1.44
C GLN A 131 -1.29 7.60 2.70
N CYS A 132 -0.34 6.68 2.55
CA CYS A 132 0.55 6.22 3.62
C CYS A 132 1.67 5.36 3.03
N ASN A 133 2.87 5.47 3.57
CA ASN A 133 4.04 4.73 3.11
C ASN A 133 4.31 3.41 3.87
N ILE A 134 3.40 2.98 4.74
CA ILE A 134 3.60 1.85 5.66
C ILE A 134 4.03 0.55 4.97
N ASN A 135 3.47 0.26 3.80
CA ASN A 135 3.82 -0.97 3.07
C ASN A 135 5.20 -0.91 2.41
N LYS A 136 5.63 0.29 2.05
CA LYS A 136 6.91 0.52 1.38
C LYS A 136 8.04 0.64 2.40
N ARG A 137 7.76 1.27 3.52
CA ARG A 137 8.74 1.58 4.56
C ARG A 137 8.77 0.55 5.69
N GLY A 138 7.66 -0.17 5.90
CA GLY A 138 7.49 -1.04 7.05
C GLY A 138 7.06 -0.27 8.31
N ALA A 139 6.65 -1.00 9.31
CA ALA A 139 6.24 -0.46 10.61
C ALA A 139 7.45 -0.20 11.52
N ILE A 140 8.41 -1.13 11.51
CA ILE A 140 9.63 -1.06 12.33
C ILE A 140 10.78 -1.63 11.50
N ASN A 141 11.88 -0.88 11.38
CA ASN A 141 13.10 -1.32 10.68
C ASN A 141 12.82 -1.91 9.28
N HIS A 142 11.97 -1.28 8.52
CA HIS A 142 11.54 -1.72 7.19
C HIS A 142 10.79 -3.07 7.15
N VAL A 143 10.28 -3.54 8.27
CA VAL A 143 9.55 -4.81 8.38
C VAL A 143 8.12 -4.57 8.83
N GLY A 144 7.18 -5.38 8.29
CA GLY A 144 5.77 -5.32 8.63
C GLY A 144 5.01 -4.24 7.86
N GLY A 145 3.80 -4.00 8.29
CA GLY A 145 2.83 -3.11 7.65
C GLY A 145 1.46 -3.76 7.61
N CYS A 146 0.38 -2.99 7.59
CA CYS A 146 -0.97 -3.51 7.75
C CYS A 146 -1.28 -4.66 6.79
N MET A 147 -1.13 -4.43 5.48
CA MET A 147 -1.41 -5.45 4.47
C MET A 147 -0.38 -6.58 4.42
N ASN A 148 0.87 -6.31 4.83
CA ASN A 148 1.91 -7.33 4.89
C ASN A 148 1.64 -8.35 5.99
N THR A 149 0.96 -7.92 7.06
CA THR A 149 0.53 -8.79 8.17
C THR A 149 -0.88 -9.35 7.96
N GLY A 150 -1.54 -9.04 6.85
CA GLY A 150 -2.86 -9.56 6.51
C GLY A 150 -4.05 -8.69 6.91
N ALA A 151 -3.82 -7.51 7.49
CA ALA A 151 -4.88 -6.59 7.87
C ALA A 151 -5.24 -5.61 6.73
N PRO A 152 -6.51 -5.38 6.40
CA PRO A 152 -6.93 -4.34 5.47
C PRO A 152 -6.55 -2.94 5.99
N CYS A 153 -6.30 -2.00 5.07
CA CYS A 153 -6.13 -0.59 5.42
C CYS A 153 -7.45 0.01 5.89
N ILE A 154 -7.46 0.65 7.05
CA ILE A 154 -8.64 1.31 7.64
C ILE A 154 -8.63 2.83 7.52
N GLY A 155 -7.72 3.42 6.76
CA GLY A 155 -7.70 4.86 6.51
C GLY A 155 -7.11 5.72 7.63
N CYS A 156 -6.36 5.15 8.55
CA CYS A 156 -5.95 5.80 9.80
C CYS A 156 -5.05 7.04 9.65
N THR A 157 -4.51 7.32 8.47
CA THR A 157 -3.69 8.51 8.19
C THR A 157 -4.48 9.65 7.56
N MET A 158 -5.75 9.45 7.25
CA MET A 158 -6.57 10.42 6.53
C MET A 158 -7.43 11.26 7.46
N PRO A 159 -7.74 12.51 7.06
CA PRO A 159 -8.74 13.31 7.75
C PRO A 159 -10.10 12.59 7.81
N GLY A 160 -10.86 12.82 8.87
CA GLY A 160 -12.16 12.18 9.09
C GLY A 160 -12.08 10.75 9.65
N PHE A 161 -10.89 10.21 9.89
CA PHE A 161 -10.76 8.95 10.60
C PHE A 161 -11.18 9.12 12.09
N PRO A 162 -11.97 8.18 12.68
CA PRO A 162 -12.42 6.91 12.10
C PRO A 162 -13.73 6.99 11.29
N ASP A 163 -14.56 8.00 11.47
CA ASP A 163 -15.95 8.03 11.04
C ASP A 163 -16.15 7.92 9.53
N ALA A 164 -15.29 8.60 8.76
CA ALA A 164 -15.34 8.55 7.29
C ALA A 164 -14.97 7.16 6.71
N PHE A 165 -14.40 6.27 7.53
CA PHE A 165 -13.94 4.94 7.15
C PHE A 165 -14.69 3.82 7.85
N ALA A 166 -15.60 4.18 8.76
CA ALA A 166 -16.45 3.25 9.46
C ALA A 166 -17.70 2.89 8.62
N PRO A 167 -18.25 1.67 8.76
CA PRO A 167 -17.73 0.56 9.56
C PRO A 167 -16.45 -0.04 8.93
N PHE A 168 -15.48 -0.37 9.77
CA PHE A 168 -14.25 -0.99 9.30
C PHE A 168 -14.51 -2.37 8.73
N TYR A 169 -13.68 -2.76 7.74
CA TYR A 169 -13.74 -4.06 7.09
C TYR A 169 -14.96 -4.27 6.18
N GLU A 170 -15.68 -3.21 5.87
CA GLU A 170 -16.67 -3.19 4.80
C GLU A 170 -16.06 -2.63 3.51
N ARG A 171 -16.62 -3.03 2.38
CA ARG A 171 -16.12 -2.61 1.06
C ARG A 171 -16.20 -1.10 0.90
N PRO A 172 -15.10 -0.41 0.58
CA PRO A 172 -15.14 1.02 0.29
C PRO A 172 -16.09 1.36 -0.86
N PRO A 173 -16.69 2.55 -0.85
CA PRO A 173 -17.54 3.00 -1.96
C PRO A 173 -16.82 2.90 -3.32
N GLY A 174 -17.51 2.44 -4.35
CA GLY A 174 -16.95 2.26 -5.69
C GLY A 174 -16.12 0.97 -5.89
N THR A 175 -15.82 0.23 -4.83
CA THR A 175 -15.05 -1.02 -4.91
C THR A 175 -15.70 -2.02 -5.88
N PHE A 176 -17.01 -2.17 -5.87
CA PHE A 176 -17.71 -3.12 -6.72
C PHE A 176 -17.43 -2.89 -8.21
N ILE A 177 -17.45 -1.65 -8.67
CA ILE A 177 -17.19 -1.31 -10.08
C ILE A 177 -15.71 -1.57 -10.40
N SER A 178 -14.80 -1.07 -9.57
CA SER A 178 -13.35 -1.20 -9.80
C SER A 178 -12.89 -2.65 -9.77
N THR A 179 -13.38 -3.47 -8.84
CA THR A 179 -13.03 -4.89 -8.77
C THR A 179 -13.64 -5.69 -9.90
N THR A 180 -14.85 -5.37 -10.35
CA THR A 180 -15.47 -6.02 -11.52
C THR A 180 -14.66 -5.75 -12.79
N ILE A 181 -14.24 -4.50 -13.01
CA ILE A 181 -13.36 -4.15 -14.13
C ILE A 181 -12.02 -4.88 -14.01
N SER A 182 -11.40 -4.88 -12.82
CA SER A 182 -10.13 -5.58 -12.58
C SER A 182 -10.27 -7.09 -12.78
N LYS A 183 -11.38 -7.72 -12.37
CA LYS A 183 -11.63 -9.15 -12.63
C LYS A 183 -11.70 -9.45 -14.13
N ALA A 184 -12.39 -8.60 -14.90
CA ALA A 184 -12.51 -8.77 -16.35
C ALA A 184 -11.17 -8.56 -17.07
N THR A 185 -10.48 -7.44 -16.78
CA THR A 185 -9.17 -7.13 -17.38
C THR A 185 -8.10 -8.11 -16.92
N GLY A 186 -8.09 -8.47 -15.65
CA GLY A 186 -7.17 -9.46 -15.07
C GLY A 186 -7.31 -10.84 -15.71
N TYR A 187 -8.54 -11.25 -16.04
CA TYR A 187 -8.77 -12.48 -16.79
C TYR A 187 -8.09 -12.42 -18.17
N ILE A 188 -8.23 -11.33 -18.89
CA ILE A 188 -7.59 -11.12 -20.19
C ILE A 188 -6.07 -11.12 -20.05
N ILE A 189 -5.53 -10.36 -19.09
CA ILE A 189 -4.08 -10.25 -18.84
C ILE A 189 -3.49 -11.61 -18.47
N ARG A 190 -4.15 -12.39 -17.61
CA ARG A 190 -3.68 -13.74 -17.24
C ARG A 190 -3.64 -14.67 -18.46
N ASN A 191 -4.66 -14.62 -19.30
CA ASN A 191 -4.70 -15.43 -20.51
C ASN A 191 -3.61 -15.02 -21.51
N LEU A 192 -3.40 -13.73 -21.73
CA LEU A 192 -2.32 -13.21 -22.56
C LEU A 192 -0.94 -13.59 -21.99
N ARG A 193 -0.74 -13.45 -20.68
CA ARG A 193 0.52 -13.80 -20.01
C ARG A 193 0.80 -15.30 -20.10
N ASN A 194 -0.19 -16.14 -19.95
CA ASN A 194 -0.05 -17.58 -20.14
C ASN A 194 0.27 -17.93 -21.58
N HIS A 195 -0.32 -17.22 -22.54
CA HIS A 195 -0.04 -17.40 -23.94
C HIS A 195 1.38 -16.95 -24.32
N THR A 196 1.83 -15.81 -23.84
CA THR A 196 3.20 -15.32 -24.07
C THR A 196 4.25 -16.17 -23.36
N ARG A 197 3.97 -16.75 -22.19
CA ARG A 197 4.84 -17.72 -21.53
C ARG A 197 4.98 -19.00 -22.35
N PHE A 198 3.89 -19.44 -22.94
CA PHE A 198 3.90 -20.58 -23.84
C PHE A 198 4.83 -20.37 -25.04
N PHE A 199 4.85 -19.18 -25.63
CA PHE A 199 5.70 -18.85 -26.78
C PHE A 199 7.15 -18.49 -26.41
N ASN A 200 7.38 -17.89 -25.24
CA ASN A 200 8.72 -17.39 -24.85
C ASN A 200 9.64 -18.41 -24.19
N ASN A 201 9.21 -19.65 -24.04
CA ASN A 201 10.04 -20.78 -23.55
C ASN A 201 10.85 -20.47 -22.25
N ARG A 202 10.37 -19.55 -21.42
CA ARG A 202 11.00 -19.27 -20.13
C ARG A 202 10.40 -20.20 -19.08
N THR A 203 10.95 -21.42 -18.99
CA THR A 203 10.75 -22.26 -17.82
C THR A 203 11.25 -21.53 -16.58
N ARG A 204 10.50 -21.58 -15.50
CA ARG A 204 10.97 -21.05 -14.23
C ARG A 204 12.13 -21.92 -13.76
N ARG A 205 13.20 -21.30 -13.28
CA ARG A 205 14.43 -22.00 -12.85
C ARG A 205 14.17 -23.08 -11.79
N TRP A 206 13.14 -22.91 -10.99
CA TRP A 206 12.68 -23.87 -9.97
C TRP A 206 11.82 -25.02 -10.54
N ASP A 207 11.15 -24.83 -11.66
CA ASP A 207 10.39 -25.91 -12.32
C ASP A 207 11.35 -26.97 -12.92
N GLU A 208 12.54 -26.53 -13.35
CA GLU A 208 13.58 -27.42 -13.88
C GLU A 208 14.31 -28.19 -12.77
N GLN A 209 14.42 -27.63 -11.57
CA GLN A 209 15.20 -28.22 -10.48
C GLN A 209 14.33 -28.94 -9.44
N GLY A 210 13.00 -28.89 -9.56
CA GLY A 210 12.07 -29.48 -8.59
C GLY A 210 12.19 -28.91 -7.16
N GLN A 211 12.88 -27.77 -7.01
CA GLN A 211 13.13 -27.13 -5.74
C GLN A 211 12.26 -25.89 -5.58
N VAL A 212 11.05 -26.09 -5.10
CA VAL A 212 10.25 -24.96 -4.59
C VAL A 212 10.77 -24.61 -3.21
N PRO A 213 11.19 -23.35 -2.94
CA PRO A 213 11.60 -22.94 -1.60
C PRO A 213 10.51 -23.25 -0.58
N ASN A 214 10.87 -23.85 0.54
CA ASN A 214 9.95 -24.12 1.65
C ASN A 214 9.27 -22.83 2.08
N GLY A 215 7.92 -22.81 2.09
CA GLY A 215 7.11 -21.64 2.45
C GLY A 215 6.47 -20.90 1.25
N TRP A 216 6.78 -21.25 0.04
CA TRP A 216 6.05 -20.76 -1.14
C TRP A 216 4.91 -21.74 -1.44
N GLY A 217 3.81 -21.52 -0.73
CA GLY A 217 2.68 -22.41 -0.75
C GLY A 217 2.18 -22.77 -2.13
N ASN A 218 1.57 -23.93 -2.20
CA ASN A 218 0.82 -24.59 -3.26
C ASN A 218 0.92 -23.96 -4.65
N VAL A 219 1.95 -24.33 -5.38
CA VAL A 219 1.93 -24.16 -6.84
C VAL A 219 0.69 -24.89 -7.33
N ARG A 220 -0.29 -24.14 -7.78
CA ARG A 220 -1.50 -24.72 -8.37
C ARG A 220 -1.08 -25.75 -9.43
N GLU A 221 -1.50 -26.97 -9.26
CA GLU A 221 -1.26 -27.98 -10.30
C GLU A 221 -1.85 -27.49 -11.63
N PRO A 222 -1.10 -27.57 -12.74
CA PRO A 222 -1.61 -27.19 -14.04
C PRO A 222 -2.85 -28.02 -14.36
N ASN A 223 -3.89 -27.37 -14.84
CA ASN A 223 -5.12 -28.04 -15.24
C ASN A 223 -4.86 -28.94 -16.48
N LEU A 224 -5.83 -29.81 -16.82
CA LEU A 224 -5.69 -30.76 -17.89
C LEU A 224 -5.34 -30.10 -19.25
N ILE A 225 -5.90 -28.92 -19.50
CA ILE A 225 -5.66 -28.14 -20.72
C ILE A 225 -4.21 -27.65 -20.75
N GLU A 226 -3.72 -27.11 -19.64
CA GLU A 226 -2.34 -26.65 -19.48
C GLU A 226 -1.34 -27.80 -19.63
N LYS A 227 -1.63 -28.96 -19.05
CA LYS A 227 -0.81 -30.21 -19.23
C LYS A 227 -0.77 -30.64 -20.68
N THR A 228 -1.91 -30.61 -21.38
CA THR A 228 -2.00 -31.02 -22.79
C THR A 228 -1.26 -30.02 -23.69
N MET A 229 -1.44 -28.72 -23.46
CA MET A 229 -0.74 -27.65 -24.18
C MET A 229 0.79 -27.74 -23.97
N HIS A 230 1.22 -28.02 -22.74
CA HIS A 230 2.64 -28.19 -22.42
C HIS A 230 3.24 -29.42 -23.12
N TYR A 231 2.48 -30.51 -23.21
CA TYR A 231 2.90 -31.72 -23.95
C TYR A 231 3.10 -31.42 -25.45
N PHE A 232 2.16 -30.76 -26.10
CA PHE A 232 2.29 -30.41 -27.52
C PHE A 232 3.45 -29.44 -27.77
N TYR A 233 3.65 -28.47 -26.89
CA TYR A 233 4.75 -27.53 -26.99
C TYR A 233 6.12 -28.25 -26.88
N LYS A 234 6.28 -29.11 -25.91
CA LYS A 234 7.51 -29.93 -25.74
C LYS A 234 7.80 -30.80 -26.95
N LYS A 235 6.76 -31.34 -27.58
CA LYS A 235 6.87 -32.12 -28.80
C LYS A 235 7.31 -31.30 -30.01
N MET A 236 6.81 -30.07 -30.15
CA MET A 236 7.23 -29.12 -31.19
C MET A 236 8.69 -28.68 -31.02
N GLN A 237 9.14 -28.40 -29.81
CA GLN A 237 10.54 -28.04 -29.53
C GLN A 237 11.51 -29.18 -29.91
N ASN A 238 11.18 -30.40 -29.54
CA ASN A 238 12.02 -31.53 -29.85
C ASN A 238 12.09 -31.79 -31.37
N SER A 239 11.05 -31.46 -32.13
CA SER A 239 11.07 -31.57 -33.60
C SER A 239 11.92 -30.47 -34.28
N SER A 240 11.96 -29.25 -33.69
CA SER A 240 12.80 -28.16 -34.23
C SER A 240 14.29 -28.35 -33.93
N SER A 241 14.64 -28.98 -32.80
CA SER A 241 16.04 -29.26 -32.43
C SER A 241 16.65 -30.41 -33.21
N SER A 242 15.85 -31.30 -33.80
CA SER A 242 16.33 -32.37 -34.66
C SER A 242 16.64 -31.92 -36.11
N SER A 243 16.01 -30.79 -36.55
CA SER A 243 16.23 -30.20 -37.89
C SER A 243 17.49 -29.31 -37.96
N SER A 244 18.11 -28.95 -36.85
CA SER A 244 19.33 -28.12 -36.82
C SER A 244 20.63 -28.94 -36.69
N LYS A 245 20.56 -30.26 -36.82
CA LYS A 245 21.71 -31.19 -36.76
C LYS A 245 21.94 -32.00 -38.07
N GLN A 246 21.49 -31.46 -39.20
CA GLN A 246 21.91 -31.94 -40.53
C GLN A 246 22.70 -30.87 -41.25
#